data_967408da0192f9d307f7cc32c3690414
#
_entry.id   967408da0192f9d307f7cc32c3690414
#
_cell.length_a   1.000
_cell.length_b   1.000
_cell.length_c   1.000
_cell.angle_alpha   90.00
_cell.angle_beta   90.00
_cell.angle_gamma   90.00
#
_symmetry.space_group_name_H-M   'P 1'
#
loop_
_entity.id
_entity.type
_entity.pdbx_description
1 polymer ?
#
loop_
_entity_poly.entity_id
_entity_poly.type
_entity_poly.pdbx_seq_one_letter_code
_entity_poly.pdbx_strand_id
1 'polypeptide(L)'
;SLTKQEVTAELQKSGILPTKDHANLFLTWGEVEGIVCSGIDKGKKTTYALLDERIPPTRELCREEALARLASRYFQSHSPAQLQDFVWWSGLTATECRIAINLIKTELMTETFDSREYFIHQSWKRKNESEPVLRLLPAFDEYLISYKNRTDVLPLEHHPKAFNRFGTFYPVILYNGKIIGNWSRSIKENAIQTA
;
A
#
# COMPACT_ATOMS: atom_id res chain seq x y z
N SER A 1 3.09 -24.79 4.18
CA SER A 1 3.99 -23.63 3.95
C SER A 1 5.43 -24.08 3.77
N LEU A 2 6.14 -23.59 2.78
CA LEU A 2 7.53 -23.93 2.41
C LEU A 2 8.40 -22.67 2.41
N THR A 3 9.63 -22.80 2.91
CA THR A 3 10.65 -21.75 2.73
C THR A 3 11.06 -21.66 1.25
N LYS A 4 11.65 -20.54 0.83
CA LYS A 4 12.18 -20.40 -0.53
C LYS A 4 13.11 -21.55 -0.94
N GLN A 5 13.96 -22.02 -0.01
CA GLN A 5 14.86 -23.15 -0.26
C GLN A 5 14.11 -24.46 -0.52
N GLU A 6 13.06 -24.73 0.28
CA GLU A 6 12.21 -25.92 0.10
C GLU A 6 11.43 -25.84 -1.22
N VAL A 7 10.88 -24.67 -1.60
CA VAL A 7 10.24 -24.45 -2.91
C VAL A 7 11.22 -24.74 -4.05
N THR A 8 12.45 -24.22 -3.96
CA THR A 8 13.48 -24.47 -4.98
C THR A 8 13.79 -25.97 -5.10
N ALA A 9 13.88 -26.67 -4.00
CA ALA A 9 14.12 -28.12 -4.01
C ALA A 9 12.96 -28.91 -4.65
N GLU A 10 11.71 -28.52 -4.39
CA GLU A 10 10.55 -29.17 -5.04
C GLU A 10 10.50 -28.89 -6.55
N LEU A 11 10.81 -27.67 -6.98
CA LEU A 11 10.92 -27.33 -8.42
C LEU A 11 12.00 -28.18 -9.11
N GLN A 12 13.15 -28.38 -8.46
CA GLN A 12 14.23 -29.23 -8.98
C GLN A 12 13.82 -30.69 -9.13
N LYS A 13 13.08 -31.25 -8.16
CA LYS A 13 12.52 -32.59 -8.25
C LYS A 13 11.55 -32.74 -9.43
N SER A 14 10.86 -31.69 -9.79
CA SER A 14 9.95 -31.63 -10.93
C SER A 14 10.64 -31.35 -12.26
N GLY A 15 11.99 -31.37 -12.31
CA GLY A 15 12.77 -31.13 -13.51
C GLY A 15 12.95 -29.65 -13.88
N ILE A 16 12.49 -28.72 -13.03
CA ILE A 16 12.70 -27.28 -13.21
C ILE A 16 13.98 -26.92 -12.47
N LEU A 17 14.99 -26.43 -13.17
CA LEU A 17 16.29 -26.03 -12.59
C LEU A 17 16.37 -24.50 -12.44
N PRO A 18 15.77 -23.95 -11.38
CA PRO A 18 15.83 -22.51 -11.18
C PRO A 18 17.22 -22.10 -10.67
N THR A 19 17.80 -21.05 -11.24
CA THR A 19 18.86 -20.29 -10.57
C THR A 19 18.28 -19.60 -9.32
N LYS A 20 19.13 -19.05 -8.43
CA LYS A 20 18.66 -18.29 -7.26
C LYS A 20 17.72 -17.12 -7.65
N ASP A 21 17.98 -16.49 -8.77
CA ASP A 21 17.20 -15.35 -9.26
C ASP A 21 15.86 -15.81 -9.85
N HIS A 22 15.84 -16.92 -10.58
CA HIS A 22 14.60 -17.48 -11.12
C HIS A 22 13.63 -17.92 -10.02
N ALA A 23 14.11 -18.47 -8.90
CA ALA A 23 13.24 -18.86 -7.79
C ALA A 23 12.52 -17.63 -7.17
N ASN A 24 13.19 -16.45 -7.10
CA ASN A 24 12.54 -15.22 -6.67
C ASN A 24 11.46 -14.79 -7.66
N LEU A 25 11.78 -14.81 -8.96
CA LEU A 25 10.82 -14.43 -10.00
C LEU A 25 9.57 -15.31 -10.00
N PHE A 26 9.73 -16.65 -9.87
CA PHE A 26 8.59 -17.56 -9.78
C PHE A 26 7.72 -17.32 -8.57
N LEU A 27 8.32 -17.05 -7.39
CA LEU A 27 7.55 -16.72 -6.19
C LEU A 27 6.84 -15.40 -6.31
N THR A 28 7.53 -14.34 -6.77
CA THR A 28 6.92 -13.02 -6.99
C THR A 28 5.79 -13.11 -8.02
N TRP A 29 5.98 -13.83 -9.11
CA TRP A 29 4.92 -14.03 -10.09
C TRP A 29 3.75 -14.80 -9.52
N GLY A 30 4.01 -15.89 -8.78
CA GLY A 30 2.97 -16.63 -8.10
C GLY A 30 2.17 -15.81 -7.09
N GLU A 31 2.81 -14.83 -6.41
CA GLU A 31 2.13 -13.87 -5.54
C GLU A 31 1.26 -12.88 -6.34
N VAL A 32 1.77 -12.35 -7.45
CA VAL A 32 1.02 -11.44 -8.34
C VAL A 32 -0.19 -12.12 -8.98
N GLU A 33 -0.02 -13.38 -9.41
CA GLU A 33 -1.12 -14.19 -9.98
C GLU A 33 -2.07 -14.76 -8.92
N GLY A 34 -1.82 -14.52 -7.64
CA GLY A 34 -2.67 -15.03 -6.56
C GLY A 34 -2.61 -16.55 -6.39
N ILE A 35 -1.52 -17.21 -6.80
CA ILE A 35 -1.30 -18.66 -6.65
C ILE A 35 -0.71 -18.96 -5.27
N VAL A 36 0.23 -18.14 -4.83
CA VAL A 36 0.90 -18.27 -3.53
C VAL A 36 0.76 -17.00 -2.72
N CYS A 37 0.88 -17.13 -1.41
CA CYS A 37 0.93 -16.01 -0.47
C CYS A 37 1.93 -16.31 0.65
N SER A 38 2.17 -15.36 1.53
CA SER A 38 2.96 -15.55 2.74
C SER A 38 2.40 -16.70 3.58
N GLY A 39 3.26 -17.62 3.96
CA GLY A 39 2.94 -18.75 4.82
C GLY A 39 3.17 -18.45 6.31
N ILE A 40 3.14 -19.51 7.14
CA ILE A 40 3.50 -19.42 8.55
C ILE A 40 5.03 -19.49 8.66
N ASP A 41 5.65 -18.48 9.26
CA ASP A 41 7.10 -18.42 9.38
C ASP A 41 7.69 -19.63 10.13
N LYS A 42 8.82 -20.14 9.64
CA LYS A 42 9.61 -21.16 10.29
C LYS A 42 10.79 -20.52 11.04
N GLY A 43 10.58 -20.17 12.30
CA GLY A 43 11.53 -19.38 13.07
C GLY A 43 11.71 -17.99 12.50
N LYS A 44 12.91 -17.64 12.01
CA LYS A 44 13.20 -16.35 11.35
C LYS A 44 13.08 -16.40 9.82
N LYS A 45 12.64 -17.53 9.25
CA LYS A 45 12.54 -17.70 7.80
C LYS A 45 11.11 -17.50 7.36
N THR A 46 10.90 -16.61 6.41
CA THR A 46 9.64 -16.45 5.71
C THR A 46 9.31 -17.68 4.89
N THR A 47 8.04 -18.00 4.77
CA THR A 47 7.54 -19.14 3.99
C THR A 47 6.47 -18.70 3.02
N TYR A 48 6.16 -19.58 2.08
CA TYR A 48 5.12 -19.44 1.07
C TYR A 48 4.11 -20.58 1.21
N ALA A 49 2.86 -20.31 0.95
CA ALA A 49 1.77 -21.29 0.95
C ALA A 49 0.90 -21.07 -0.28
N LEU A 50 0.16 -22.09 -0.72
CA LEU A 50 -0.88 -21.89 -1.72
C LEU A 50 -1.98 -20.99 -1.15
N LEU A 51 -2.44 -20.06 -1.97
CA LEU A 51 -3.46 -19.08 -1.56
C LEU A 51 -4.74 -19.80 -1.14
N ASP A 52 -5.19 -20.78 -1.94
CA ASP A 52 -6.42 -21.55 -1.72
C ASP A 52 -6.40 -22.41 -0.45
N GLU A 53 -5.20 -22.81 0.02
CA GLU A 53 -5.05 -23.52 1.29
C GLU A 53 -5.12 -22.59 2.50
N ARG A 54 -4.84 -21.31 2.30
CA ARG A 54 -4.69 -20.35 3.39
C ARG A 54 -5.88 -19.41 3.53
N ILE A 55 -6.54 -19.11 2.44
CA ILE A 55 -7.68 -18.20 2.40
C ILE A 55 -8.91 -19.00 1.98
N PRO A 56 -10.01 -18.96 2.76
CA PRO A 56 -11.24 -19.62 2.35
C PRO A 56 -11.70 -19.10 0.98
N PRO A 57 -12.27 -19.97 0.14
CA PRO A 57 -12.80 -19.55 -1.15
C PRO A 57 -13.83 -18.43 -0.96
N THR A 58 -13.67 -17.36 -1.70
CA THR A 58 -14.60 -16.23 -1.70
C THR A 58 -15.45 -16.26 -2.98
N ARG A 59 -16.64 -15.66 -2.92
CA ARG A 59 -17.47 -15.50 -4.11
C ARG A 59 -16.69 -14.67 -5.15
N GLU A 60 -16.65 -15.14 -6.38
CA GLU A 60 -16.17 -14.36 -7.50
C GLU A 60 -17.01 -13.09 -7.68
N LEU A 61 -16.35 -11.97 -7.86
CA LEU A 61 -16.96 -10.68 -8.12
C LEU A 61 -16.95 -10.42 -9.61
N CYS A 62 -18.03 -9.90 -10.16
CA CYS A 62 -17.97 -9.32 -11.49
C CYS A 62 -17.08 -8.07 -11.50
N ARG A 63 -16.58 -7.68 -12.68
CA ARG A 63 -15.64 -6.55 -12.81
C ARG A 63 -16.16 -5.26 -12.18
N GLU A 64 -17.42 -4.94 -12.41
CA GLU A 64 -18.03 -3.72 -11.88
C GLU A 64 -18.12 -3.74 -10.35
N GLU A 65 -18.53 -4.87 -9.77
CA GLU A 65 -18.57 -5.03 -8.32
C GLU A 65 -17.17 -4.91 -7.70
N ALA A 66 -16.16 -5.50 -8.33
CA ALA A 66 -14.77 -5.41 -7.89
C ALA A 66 -14.27 -3.96 -7.93
N LEU A 67 -14.54 -3.22 -9.02
CA LEU A 67 -14.18 -1.81 -9.17
C LEU A 67 -14.88 -0.94 -8.13
N ALA A 68 -16.19 -1.11 -7.93
CA ALA A 68 -16.96 -0.37 -6.93
C ALA A 68 -16.41 -0.62 -5.52
N ARG A 69 -16.15 -1.87 -5.17
CA ARG A 69 -15.62 -2.27 -3.87
C ARG A 69 -14.23 -1.71 -3.60
N LEU A 70 -13.37 -1.74 -4.62
CA LEU A 70 -12.02 -1.18 -4.53
C LEU A 70 -12.07 0.33 -4.28
N ALA A 71 -12.87 1.06 -5.07
CA ALA A 71 -13.04 2.49 -4.93
C ALA A 71 -13.65 2.87 -3.56
N SER A 72 -14.71 2.19 -3.12
CA SER A 72 -15.32 2.44 -1.82
C SER A 72 -14.30 2.28 -0.69
N ARG A 73 -13.53 1.19 -0.66
CA ARG A 73 -12.49 0.98 0.35
C ARG A 73 -11.38 2.03 0.30
N TYR A 74 -10.95 2.41 -0.91
CA TYR A 74 -9.95 3.44 -1.07
C TYR A 74 -10.44 4.77 -0.48
N PHE A 75 -11.58 5.26 -0.92
CA PHE A 75 -12.09 6.55 -0.44
C PHE A 75 -12.53 6.52 1.03
N GLN A 76 -12.94 5.39 1.59
CA GLN A 76 -13.17 5.26 3.04
C GLN A 76 -11.92 5.53 3.87
N SER A 77 -10.76 5.11 3.39
CA SER A 77 -9.49 5.20 4.13
C SER A 77 -8.61 6.39 3.73
N HIS A 78 -8.77 6.92 2.51
CA HIS A 78 -7.88 7.93 1.92
C HIS A 78 -8.56 9.27 1.60
N SER A 79 -9.82 9.47 2.01
CA SER A 79 -10.49 10.77 1.83
C SER A 79 -9.86 11.89 2.69
N PRO A 80 -9.77 13.10 2.15
CA PRO A 80 -10.07 13.52 0.79
C PRO A 80 -8.99 13.11 -0.21
N ALA A 81 -9.36 12.64 -1.40
CA ALA A 81 -8.42 12.22 -2.44
C ALA A 81 -8.91 12.60 -3.84
N GLN A 82 -7.97 12.78 -4.78
CA GLN A 82 -8.25 13.11 -6.17
C GLN A 82 -8.36 11.84 -7.03
N LEU A 83 -8.94 11.95 -8.23
CA LEU A 83 -8.93 10.86 -9.22
C LEU A 83 -7.50 10.35 -9.48
N GLN A 84 -6.53 11.26 -9.60
CA GLN A 84 -5.15 10.90 -9.90
C GLN A 84 -4.47 10.11 -8.77
N ASP A 85 -4.87 10.34 -7.53
CA ASP A 85 -4.39 9.58 -6.38
C ASP A 85 -4.90 8.15 -6.45
N PHE A 86 -6.18 7.97 -6.75
CA PHE A 86 -6.78 6.65 -6.92
C PHE A 86 -6.18 5.88 -8.10
N VAL A 87 -5.93 6.55 -9.25
CA VAL A 87 -5.20 5.97 -10.40
C VAL A 87 -3.80 5.52 -9.99
N TRP A 88 -3.08 6.37 -9.27
CA TRP A 88 -1.74 6.08 -8.79
C TRP A 88 -1.70 4.87 -7.84
N TRP A 89 -2.59 4.86 -6.87
CA TRP A 89 -2.63 3.82 -5.83
C TRP A 89 -3.12 2.47 -6.37
N SER A 90 -4.16 2.47 -7.20
CA SER A 90 -4.78 1.24 -7.70
C SER A 90 -4.03 0.59 -8.86
N GLY A 91 -3.23 1.35 -9.61
CA GLY A 91 -2.63 0.90 -10.87
C GLY A 91 -3.63 0.72 -12.01
N LEU A 92 -4.91 1.05 -11.81
CA LEU A 92 -5.95 1.01 -12.83
C LEU A 92 -5.79 2.16 -13.82
N THR A 93 -6.37 1.99 -15.01
CA THR A 93 -6.46 3.10 -15.97
C THR A 93 -7.36 4.22 -15.45
N ALA A 94 -7.12 5.46 -15.89
CA ALA A 94 -7.97 6.58 -15.53
C ALA A 94 -9.44 6.38 -15.92
N THR A 95 -9.69 5.65 -17.01
CA THR A 95 -11.06 5.28 -17.44
C THR A 95 -11.72 4.35 -16.45
N GLU A 96 -11.04 3.29 -16.02
CA GLU A 96 -11.56 2.35 -15.00
C GLU A 96 -11.79 3.05 -13.66
N CYS A 97 -10.89 3.94 -13.24
CA CYS A 97 -11.07 4.71 -12.02
C CYS A 97 -12.30 5.64 -12.09
N ARG A 98 -12.57 6.27 -13.24
CA ARG A 98 -13.81 7.06 -13.42
C ARG A 98 -15.06 6.18 -13.36
N ILE A 99 -15.03 5.00 -13.97
CA ILE A 99 -16.12 4.04 -13.86
C ILE A 99 -16.33 3.64 -12.39
N ALA A 100 -15.26 3.28 -11.70
CA ALA A 100 -15.30 2.89 -10.28
C ALA A 100 -15.90 3.99 -9.39
N ILE A 101 -15.45 5.24 -9.56
CA ILE A 101 -15.99 6.41 -8.83
C ILE A 101 -17.46 6.62 -9.16
N ASN A 102 -17.86 6.50 -10.43
CA ASN A 102 -19.26 6.65 -10.81
C ASN A 102 -20.18 5.56 -10.20
N LEU A 103 -19.67 4.33 -10.08
CA LEU A 103 -20.41 3.23 -9.44
C LEU A 103 -20.73 3.50 -7.96
N ILE A 104 -19.86 4.25 -7.28
CA ILE A 104 -20.02 4.60 -5.86
C ILE A 104 -20.38 6.08 -5.65
N LYS A 105 -20.85 6.79 -6.67
CA LYS A 105 -21.12 8.24 -6.59
C LYS A 105 -22.05 8.65 -5.44
N THR A 106 -22.95 7.76 -5.03
CA THR A 106 -23.86 8.01 -3.89
C THR A 106 -23.17 7.90 -2.53
N GLU A 107 -21.98 7.34 -2.47
CA GLU A 107 -21.16 7.22 -1.26
C GLU A 107 -20.17 8.40 -1.12
N LEU A 108 -20.01 9.20 -2.18
CA LEU A 108 -19.03 10.28 -2.27
C LEU A 108 -19.65 11.66 -2.26
N MET A 109 -19.00 12.57 -1.58
CA MET A 109 -19.16 14.02 -1.76
C MET A 109 -17.98 14.53 -2.60
N THR A 110 -18.21 15.58 -3.39
CA THR A 110 -17.17 16.21 -4.19
C THR A 110 -16.99 17.64 -3.72
N GLU A 111 -15.75 18.02 -3.47
CA GLU A 111 -15.37 19.40 -3.12
C GLU A 111 -14.23 19.89 -3.99
N THR A 112 -14.20 21.20 -4.26
CA THR A 112 -13.12 21.84 -5.02
C THR A 112 -12.31 22.73 -4.09
N PHE A 113 -10.99 22.48 -4.03
CA PHE A 113 -10.05 23.31 -3.29
C PHE A 113 -8.83 23.62 -4.18
N ASP A 114 -8.42 24.88 -4.24
CA ASP A 114 -7.33 25.35 -5.13
C ASP A 114 -7.46 24.83 -6.58
N SER A 115 -8.66 24.93 -7.15
CA SER A 115 -9.00 24.44 -8.51
C SER A 115 -8.78 22.95 -8.72
N ARG A 116 -8.64 22.17 -7.66
CA ARG A 116 -8.52 20.71 -7.66
C ARG A 116 -9.78 20.07 -7.08
N GLU A 117 -10.28 19.04 -7.75
CA GLU A 117 -11.45 18.28 -7.32
C GLU A 117 -11.03 17.15 -6.38
N TYR A 118 -11.70 17.04 -5.24
CA TYR A 118 -11.50 16.00 -4.24
C TYR A 118 -12.77 15.21 -4.01
N PHE A 119 -12.63 13.91 -3.94
CA PHE A 119 -13.69 12.98 -3.53
C PHE A 119 -13.54 12.68 -2.06
N ILE A 120 -14.64 12.76 -1.33
CA ILE A 120 -14.71 12.54 0.11
C ILE A 120 -15.79 11.51 0.40
N HIS A 121 -15.42 10.38 0.97
CA HIS A 121 -16.38 9.36 1.34
C HIS A 121 -17.27 9.84 2.49
N GLN A 122 -18.57 9.55 2.46
CA GLN A 122 -19.55 10.02 3.45
C GLN A 122 -19.25 9.55 4.89
N SER A 123 -18.51 8.47 5.06
CA SER A 123 -18.06 8.02 6.40
C SER A 123 -16.95 8.89 6.98
N TRP A 124 -16.31 9.75 6.17
CA TRP A 124 -15.26 10.63 6.64
C TRP A 124 -15.83 11.68 7.60
N LYS A 125 -15.20 11.83 8.72
CA LYS A 125 -15.58 12.84 9.71
C LYS A 125 -14.37 13.70 10.05
N ARG A 126 -14.53 14.99 9.92
CA ARG A 126 -13.54 15.93 10.42
C ARG A 126 -13.42 15.79 11.94
N LYS A 127 -12.24 15.39 12.41
CA LYS A 127 -11.92 15.48 13.83
C LYS A 127 -11.39 16.88 14.13
N ASN A 128 -12.04 17.59 15.03
CA ASN A 128 -11.45 18.79 15.63
C ASN A 128 -10.48 18.31 16.73
N GLU A 129 -9.24 18.05 16.35
CA GLU A 129 -8.20 17.77 17.33
C GLU A 129 -7.77 19.11 17.93
N SER A 130 -7.99 19.27 19.24
CA SER A 130 -7.60 20.47 20.00
C SER A 130 -6.10 20.46 20.36
N GLU A 131 -5.47 19.29 20.29
CA GLU A 131 -4.07 19.12 20.65
C GLU A 131 -3.20 18.81 19.42
N PRO A 132 -1.94 19.24 19.42
CA PRO A 132 -1.01 18.93 18.33
C PRO A 132 -0.80 17.41 18.19
N VAL A 133 -0.92 16.93 16.96
CA VAL A 133 -0.71 15.51 16.63
C VAL A 133 0.67 15.31 16.07
N LEU A 134 1.48 14.51 16.77
CA LEU A 134 2.80 14.06 16.28
C LEU A 134 2.75 12.54 16.08
N ARG A 135 3.25 12.08 14.92
CA ARG A 135 3.38 10.65 14.59
C ARG A 135 4.72 10.38 13.93
N LEU A 136 5.32 9.25 14.28
CA LEU A 136 6.48 8.68 13.60
C LEU A 136 5.98 7.67 12.57
N LEU A 137 5.99 8.05 11.30
CA LEU A 137 5.52 7.20 10.21
C LEU A 137 6.67 6.30 9.73
N PRO A 138 6.43 4.98 9.55
CA PRO A 138 7.47 4.05 9.08
C PRO A 138 7.87 4.32 7.63
N ALA A 139 8.88 3.60 7.16
CA ALA A 139 9.15 3.51 5.73
C ALA A 139 7.94 2.92 5.00
N PHE A 140 7.67 3.41 3.79
CA PHE A 140 6.54 2.98 2.96
C PHE A 140 5.16 3.17 3.62
N ASP A 141 5.00 4.20 4.45
CA ASP A 141 3.71 4.52 5.03
C ASP A 141 2.73 5.06 3.98
N GLU A 142 1.46 4.61 4.06
CA GLU A 142 0.38 4.96 3.15
C GLU A 142 0.11 6.48 3.09
N TYR A 143 0.42 7.22 4.14
CA TYR A 143 0.25 8.67 4.19
C TYR A 143 1.02 9.39 3.06
N LEU A 144 2.15 8.83 2.61
CA LEU A 144 2.91 9.36 1.47
C LEU A 144 2.73 8.55 0.19
N ILE A 145 2.64 7.21 0.28
CA ILE A 145 2.60 6.33 -0.89
C ILE A 145 1.30 6.48 -1.65
N SER A 146 0.18 6.60 -0.97
CA SER A 146 -1.15 6.51 -1.57
C SER A 146 -1.56 7.71 -2.41
N TYR A 147 -0.79 8.79 -2.38
CA TYR A 147 -1.13 10.01 -3.08
C TYR A 147 -0.12 10.33 -4.20
N LYS A 148 -0.62 10.70 -5.36
CA LYS A 148 0.19 11.16 -6.49
C LYS A 148 0.81 12.52 -6.20
N ASN A 149 0.00 13.45 -5.70
CA ASN A 149 0.45 14.76 -5.28
C ASN A 149 0.63 14.80 -3.76
N ARG A 150 1.82 15.15 -3.32
CA ARG A 150 2.23 15.21 -1.90
C ARG A 150 2.54 16.61 -1.43
N THR A 151 2.40 17.62 -2.30
CA THR A 151 2.82 19.00 -2.00
C THR A 151 2.03 19.64 -0.86
N ASP A 152 0.81 19.15 -0.62
CA ASP A 152 -0.03 19.63 0.47
C ASP A 152 0.52 19.26 1.85
N VAL A 153 1.30 18.20 1.94
CA VAL A 153 1.88 17.69 3.20
C VAL A 153 3.41 17.78 3.24
N LEU A 154 4.07 17.87 2.07
CA LEU A 154 5.52 17.88 1.93
C LEU A 154 5.93 18.81 0.77
N PRO A 155 6.62 19.92 1.02
CA PRO A 155 7.14 20.80 -0.03
C PRO A 155 8.07 20.08 -1.00
N LEU A 156 8.06 20.44 -2.29
CA LEU A 156 8.84 19.79 -3.35
C LEU A 156 10.33 19.69 -3.04
N GLU A 157 10.88 20.75 -2.45
CA GLU A 157 12.30 20.84 -2.05
C GLU A 157 12.73 19.77 -1.05
N HIS A 158 11.76 19.20 -0.30
CA HIS A 158 11.99 18.16 0.70
C HIS A 158 11.68 16.74 0.21
N HIS A 159 11.13 16.58 -1.00
CA HIS A 159 10.85 15.26 -1.57
C HIS A 159 12.05 14.31 -1.54
N PRO A 160 13.29 14.74 -1.90
CA PRO A 160 14.46 13.84 -1.87
C PRO A 160 14.82 13.31 -0.48
N LYS A 161 14.33 13.97 0.59
CA LYS A 161 14.55 13.53 1.98
C LYS A 161 13.50 12.49 2.40
N ALA A 162 12.32 12.49 1.80
CA ALA A 162 11.23 11.56 2.15
C ALA A 162 11.17 10.32 1.24
N PHE A 163 11.62 10.43 -0.01
CA PHE A 163 11.68 9.30 -0.95
C PHE A 163 12.69 9.56 -2.07
N ASN A 164 13.15 8.48 -2.70
CA ASN A 164 14.11 8.56 -3.82
C ASN A 164 13.45 8.23 -5.17
N ARG A 165 14.21 8.41 -6.25
CA ARG A 165 13.77 8.12 -7.62
C ARG A 165 13.46 6.65 -7.90
N PHE A 166 13.88 5.74 -7.04
CA PHE A 166 13.64 4.30 -7.16
C PHE A 166 12.37 3.85 -6.42
N GLY A 167 11.60 4.79 -5.87
CA GLY A 167 10.37 4.49 -5.14
C GLY A 167 10.57 4.03 -3.70
N THR A 168 11.76 4.23 -3.12
CA THR A 168 12.00 3.95 -1.70
C THR A 168 11.50 5.13 -0.88
N PHE A 169 10.55 4.87 0.03
CA PHE A 169 10.05 5.86 0.99
C PHE A 169 10.74 5.65 2.34
N TYR A 170 11.22 6.76 2.92
CA TYR A 170 11.93 6.77 4.19
C TYR A 170 10.99 7.03 5.36
N PRO A 171 11.37 6.64 6.60
CA PRO A 171 10.63 7.00 7.79
C PRO A 171 10.59 8.52 7.97
N VAL A 172 9.39 9.07 8.24
CA VAL A 172 9.17 10.51 8.35
C VAL A 172 8.42 10.88 9.62
N ILE A 173 8.58 12.13 10.07
CA ILE A 173 7.89 12.71 11.20
C ILE A 173 6.72 13.53 10.68
N LEU A 174 5.51 13.13 11.05
CA LEU A 174 4.27 13.87 10.78
C LEU A 174 3.92 14.75 11.99
N TYR A 175 3.71 16.03 11.76
CA TYR A 175 3.22 16.97 12.76
C TYR A 175 2.10 17.82 12.18
N ASN A 176 0.92 17.75 12.80
CA ASN A 176 -0.28 18.48 12.37
C ASN A 176 -0.54 18.43 10.86
N GLY A 177 -0.47 17.23 10.26
CA GLY A 177 -0.72 17.03 8.83
C GLY A 177 0.44 17.38 7.90
N LYS A 178 1.60 17.81 8.42
CA LYS A 178 2.78 18.15 7.63
C LYS A 178 3.95 17.25 7.96
N ILE A 179 4.73 16.89 6.95
CA ILE A 179 6.00 16.19 7.16
C ILE A 179 7.06 17.24 7.53
N ILE A 180 7.66 17.07 8.70
CA ILE A 180 8.62 18.02 9.26
C ILE A 180 10.04 17.49 9.36
N GLY A 181 10.26 16.21 9.13
CA GLY A 181 11.61 15.61 9.22
C GLY A 181 11.59 14.10 9.00
N ASN A 182 12.75 13.51 9.20
CA ASN A 182 12.96 12.07 9.17
C ASN A 182 13.28 11.56 10.59
N TRP A 183 13.06 10.28 10.81
CA TRP A 183 13.50 9.61 12.03
C TRP A 183 14.19 8.29 11.69
N SER A 184 14.99 7.82 12.60
CA SER A 184 15.64 6.51 12.53
C SER A 184 15.55 5.80 13.87
N ARG A 185 15.74 4.48 13.85
CA ARG A 185 15.85 3.69 15.08
C ARG A 185 17.11 2.83 15.04
N SER A 186 17.76 2.72 16.19
CA SER A 186 18.78 1.70 16.44
C SER A 186 18.30 0.77 17.54
N ILE A 187 18.53 -0.53 17.36
CA ILE A 187 18.20 -1.57 18.36
C ILE A 187 19.52 -1.97 19.00
N LYS A 188 19.67 -1.68 20.28
CA LYS A 188 20.76 -2.19 21.13
C LYS A 188 20.20 -3.33 21.98
N GLU A 189 21.06 -4.21 22.49
CA GLU A 189 20.71 -5.49 23.13
C GLU A 189 19.51 -5.42 24.09
N ASN A 190 19.25 -4.31 24.76
CA ASN A 190 18.13 -4.16 25.70
C ASN A 190 17.35 -2.82 25.55
N ALA A 191 17.55 -2.08 24.47
CA ALA A 191 16.87 -0.78 24.28
C ALA A 191 16.64 -0.44 22.82
N ILE A 192 15.55 0.29 22.54
CA ILE A 192 15.28 0.93 21.24
C ILE A 192 15.59 2.41 21.42
N GLN A 193 16.51 2.94 20.61
CA GLN A 193 16.83 4.37 20.57
C GLN A 193 16.28 4.94 19.25
N THR A 194 15.51 6.02 19.34
CA THR A 194 15.03 6.82 18.20
C THR A 194 15.83 8.10 18.09
N ALA A 195 16.17 8.47 16.87
CA ALA A 195 16.86 9.71 16.55
C ALA A 195 16.16 10.38 15.35
#